data_d80995186cbe46d24d7a20d1038d18b1
#
_entry.id   d80995186cbe46d24d7a20d1038d18b1
#
_cell.length_a   1.000
_cell.length_b   1.000
_cell.length_c   1.000
_cell.angle_alpha   90.00
_cell.angle_beta   90.00
_cell.angle_gamma   90.00
#
_symmetry.space_group_name_H-M   'P 1'
#
loop_
_entity.id
_entity.type
_entity.pdbx_description
1 polymer ?
#
loop_
_entity_poly.entity_id
_entity_poly.type
_entity_poly.pdbx_seq_one_letter_code
_entity_poly.pdbx_strand_id
1 'polypeptide(L)'
;QPDRGLAVVWTMREEQLLPAGVMPPSVRGARFCKAERRKECLCGAMVIPGREPFGYAITGDTVVFQDSGGTVRPCLKQIAKEQSWREPGLGIFLYDVWELLTSDDLKQLSELERRITKLENTVLSGVSGAFHQNLMAVRRKVMVYVRYYAQMADMIYKFLENGNGYFSQEDLRLFQLFRERIGRLGEEAQNLREHCLQVWELFQAELDLRQNRIMKVLTIVTTVFMPLTLLVGWYGMNFHNMPELSWEHGYLAMILVSGLTVFLTIWLLKKKKLW
;
A
#
# COMPACT_ATOMS: atom_id res chain seq x y z
N GLN A 1 22.39 44.69 16.99
CA GLN A 1 20.99 44.44 16.66
C GLN A 1 20.37 43.76 17.86
N PRO A 2 19.17 44.13 18.35
CA PRO A 2 18.56 43.45 19.47
C PRO A 2 18.20 42.05 19.04
N ASP A 3 18.48 41.05 19.92
CA ASP A 3 18.07 39.65 19.83
C ASP A 3 16.54 39.60 19.66
N ARG A 4 16.08 39.50 18.42
CA ARG A 4 14.66 39.21 18.15
C ARG A 4 14.46 37.73 18.37
N GLY A 5 13.97 37.38 19.56
CA GLY A 5 13.59 36.01 19.89
C GLY A 5 12.52 35.47 18.93
N LEU A 6 12.63 34.22 18.53
CA LEU A 6 11.62 33.55 17.71
C LEU A 6 10.27 33.53 18.45
N ALA A 7 9.22 34.08 17.85
CA ALA A 7 7.86 34.03 18.36
C ALA A 7 7.11 32.84 17.77
N VAL A 8 6.63 31.91 18.62
CA VAL A 8 5.80 30.79 18.21
C VAL A 8 4.39 31.00 18.73
N VAL A 9 3.44 31.11 17.81
CA VAL A 9 2.01 31.29 18.13
C VAL A 9 1.24 30.05 17.73
N TRP A 10 0.46 29.50 18.66
CA TRP A 10 -0.42 28.38 18.42
C TRP A 10 -1.87 28.78 18.66
N THR A 11 -2.77 28.52 17.72
CA THR A 11 -4.18 28.87 17.80
C THR A 11 -5.06 27.71 17.37
N MET A 12 -6.22 27.58 18.03
CA MET A 12 -7.29 26.62 17.65
C MET A 12 -8.34 27.26 16.73
N ARG A 13 -8.43 28.61 16.67
CA ARG A 13 -9.49 29.33 15.95
C ARG A 13 -9.01 29.89 14.63
N GLU A 14 -9.88 29.79 13.61
CA GLU A 14 -9.59 30.30 12.25
C GLU A 14 -9.58 31.85 12.16
N GLU A 15 -10.14 32.56 13.13
CA GLU A 15 -10.50 33.99 13.01
C GLU A 15 -9.67 34.92 13.90
N GLN A 16 -8.65 34.45 14.61
CA GLN A 16 -7.83 35.38 15.39
C GLN A 16 -6.82 36.10 14.47
N LEU A 17 -7.01 37.40 14.28
CA LEU A 17 -6.00 38.33 13.76
C LEU A 17 -4.74 38.20 14.62
N LEU A 18 -3.69 37.66 14.03
CA LEU A 18 -2.41 37.49 14.71
C LEU A 18 -1.63 38.81 14.71
N PRO A 19 -0.69 38.99 15.63
CA PRO A 19 0.01 40.28 15.81
C PRO A 19 0.70 40.83 14.54
N ALA A 20 0.88 40.00 13.51
CA ALA A 20 1.53 40.39 12.25
C ALA A 20 0.55 40.56 11.07
N GLY A 21 -0.76 40.52 11.26
CA GLY A 21 -1.74 40.55 10.16
C GLY A 21 -1.72 39.34 9.24
N VAL A 22 -1.01 38.28 9.61
CA VAL A 22 -0.80 37.09 8.81
C VAL A 22 -1.80 36.02 9.21
N MET A 23 -2.69 35.65 8.29
CA MET A 23 -3.59 34.52 8.50
C MET A 23 -3.02 33.26 7.85
N PRO A 24 -2.84 32.16 8.59
CA PRO A 24 -2.58 30.88 7.97
C PRO A 24 -3.74 30.52 7.03
N PRO A 25 -3.48 29.78 5.93
CA PRO A 25 -4.56 29.38 5.04
C PRO A 25 -5.57 28.51 5.79
N SER A 26 -6.87 28.66 5.46
CA SER A 26 -7.91 27.82 6.02
C SER A 26 -7.56 26.33 5.81
N VAL A 27 -7.59 25.57 6.90
CA VAL A 27 -7.27 24.15 6.91
C VAL A 27 -8.48 23.29 6.56
N ARG A 28 -9.71 23.88 6.56
CA ARG A 28 -10.94 23.18 6.21
C ARG A 28 -10.85 22.61 4.79
N GLY A 29 -10.82 21.28 4.71
CA GLY A 29 -10.73 20.57 3.44
C GLY A 29 -9.32 20.44 2.86
N ALA A 30 -8.25 20.78 3.60
CA ALA A 30 -6.89 20.47 3.18
C ALA A 30 -6.71 18.95 3.03
N ARG A 31 -6.32 18.51 1.82
CA ARG A 31 -6.14 17.09 1.47
C ARG A 31 -4.69 16.72 1.19
N PHE A 32 -3.79 17.69 1.25
CA PHE A 32 -2.38 17.52 0.88
C PHE A 32 -1.48 18.53 1.59
N CYS A 33 -0.21 18.16 1.76
CA CYS A 33 0.82 19.08 2.23
C CYS A 33 1.13 20.10 1.13
N LYS A 34 1.23 21.37 1.49
CA LYS A 34 1.60 22.43 0.57
C LYS A 34 2.32 23.58 1.27
N ALA A 35 3.17 24.27 0.53
CA ALA A 35 3.75 25.57 0.91
C ALA A 35 3.52 26.57 -0.22
N GLU A 36 3.08 27.78 0.14
CA GLU A 36 2.82 28.86 -0.78
C GLU A 36 3.58 30.11 -0.31
N ARG A 37 4.33 30.69 -1.22
CA ARG A 37 4.99 31.98 -0.98
C ARG A 37 3.98 33.11 -1.19
N ARG A 38 3.81 33.95 -0.19
CA ARG A 38 3.10 35.22 -0.26
C ARG A 38 4.09 36.37 -0.07
N LYS A 39 3.66 37.63 -0.32
CA LYS A 39 4.56 38.79 -0.23
C LYS A 39 5.26 38.90 1.12
N GLU A 40 4.55 38.64 2.21
CA GLU A 40 4.99 38.86 3.58
C GLU A 40 5.14 37.58 4.42
N CYS A 41 4.82 36.43 3.88
CA CYS A 41 4.92 35.16 4.59
C CYS A 41 5.08 33.94 3.67
N LEU A 42 5.64 32.89 4.23
CA LEU A 42 5.57 31.55 3.69
C LEU A 42 4.49 30.80 4.47
N CYS A 43 3.42 30.37 3.80
CA CYS A 43 2.31 29.72 4.47
C CYS A 43 1.89 28.43 3.77
N GLY A 44 1.21 27.57 4.50
CA GLY A 44 0.78 26.29 3.95
C GLY A 44 -0.08 25.47 4.89
N ALA A 45 -0.32 24.25 4.48
CA ALA A 45 -1.00 23.24 5.29
C ALA A 45 -0.20 21.94 5.28
N MET A 46 -0.31 21.20 6.35
CA MET A 46 0.30 19.89 6.53
C MET A 46 -0.76 18.86 6.86
N VAL A 47 -0.74 17.74 6.12
CA VAL A 47 -1.69 16.64 6.27
C VAL A 47 -0.90 15.37 6.51
N ILE A 48 -0.91 14.89 7.76
CA ILE A 48 -0.18 13.70 8.18
C ILE A 48 -1.15 12.51 8.19
N PRO A 49 -0.77 11.35 7.66
CA PRO A 49 -1.63 10.17 7.68
C PRO A 49 -2.11 9.81 9.09
N GLY A 50 -3.44 9.72 9.28
CA GLY A 50 -4.04 9.37 10.57
C GLY A 50 -4.08 10.49 11.62
N ARG A 51 -3.69 11.72 11.25
CA ARG A 51 -3.81 12.90 12.11
C ARG A 51 -4.68 13.97 11.45
N GLU A 52 -5.21 14.89 12.26
CA GLU A 52 -5.94 16.06 11.73
C GLU A 52 -4.97 17.03 11.04
N PRO A 53 -5.38 17.65 9.92
CA PRO A 53 -4.56 18.62 9.22
C PRO A 53 -4.39 19.91 10.04
N PHE A 54 -3.26 20.57 9.84
CA PHE A 54 -2.98 21.88 10.42
C PHE A 54 -2.40 22.85 9.39
N GLY A 55 -2.65 24.14 9.60
CA GLY A 55 -2.08 25.23 8.83
C GLY A 55 -0.87 25.83 9.51
N TYR A 56 0.01 26.45 8.72
CA TYR A 56 1.13 27.22 9.21
C TYR A 56 1.35 28.50 8.40
N ALA A 57 1.88 29.50 9.06
CA ALA A 57 2.38 30.71 8.41
C ALA A 57 3.67 31.16 9.12
N ILE A 58 4.65 31.56 8.31
CA ILE A 58 6.00 31.87 8.74
C ILE A 58 6.34 33.26 8.21
N THR A 59 6.78 34.12 9.09
CA THR A 59 7.43 35.41 8.79
C THR A 59 8.89 35.33 9.22
N GLY A 60 9.67 36.39 9.03
CA GLY A 60 11.11 36.35 9.35
C GLY A 60 11.48 35.96 10.79
N ASP A 61 10.57 36.17 11.76
CA ASP A 61 10.81 35.97 13.18
C ASP A 61 9.62 35.28 13.91
N THR A 62 8.54 34.95 13.20
CA THR A 62 7.32 34.43 13.82
C THR A 62 6.79 33.21 13.05
N VAL A 63 6.46 32.16 13.76
CA VAL A 63 5.76 30.97 13.25
C VAL A 63 4.40 30.87 13.90
N VAL A 64 3.38 30.74 13.07
CA VAL A 64 2.00 30.58 13.52
C VAL A 64 1.48 29.22 13.08
N PHE A 65 0.94 28.46 14.00
CA PHE A 65 0.25 27.19 13.73
C PHE A 65 -1.23 27.33 13.99
N GLN A 66 -2.03 26.97 13.01
CA GLN A 66 -3.48 26.79 13.15
C GLN A 66 -3.77 25.31 13.26
N ASP A 67 -4.04 24.82 14.46
CA ASP A 67 -4.10 23.39 14.81
C ASP A 67 -5.38 23.08 15.60
N SER A 68 -6.48 22.88 14.89
CA SER A 68 -7.78 22.54 15.48
C SER A 68 -7.79 21.14 16.09
N GLY A 69 -7.01 20.21 15.53
CA GLY A 69 -6.94 18.80 15.93
C GLY A 69 -5.91 18.49 17.01
N GLY A 70 -5.08 19.46 17.38
CA GLY A 70 -4.03 19.27 18.38
C GLY A 70 -2.84 18.44 17.90
N THR A 71 -2.60 18.35 16.59
CA THR A 71 -1.52 17.57 15.99
C THR A 71 -0.14 18.12 16.31
N VAL A 72 0.03 19.46 16.29
CA VAL A 72 1.32 20.15 16.52
C VAL A 72 1.57 20.37 18.01
N ARG A 73 0.53 20.57 18.80
CA ARG A 73 0.65 20.91 20.23
C ARG A 73 1.55 19.97 21.05
N PRO A 74 1.50 18.63 20.89
CA PRO A 74 2.41 17.73 21.60
C PRO A 74 3.88 17.97 21.23
N CYS A 75 4.18 18.19 19.94
CA CYS A 75 5.53 18.49 19.44
C CYS A 75 6.06 19.78 20.05
N LEU A 76 5.26 20.85 20.07
CA LEU A 76 5.64 22.13 20.69
C LEU A 76 5.93 21.98 22.19
N LYS A 77 5.11 21.20 22.91
CA LYS A 77 5.35 20.91 24.33
C LYS A 77 6.62 20.11 24.56
N GLN A 78 6.93 19.17 23.68
CA GLN A 78 8.16 18.37 23.77
C GLN A 78 9.37 19.23 23.53
N ILE A 79 9.38 20.04 22.45
CA ILE A 79 10.47 20.99 22.14
C ILE A 79 10.70 21.95 23.30
N ALA A 80 9.63 22.54 23.86
CA ALA A 80 9.73 23.46 24.99
C ALA A 80 10.27 22.81 26.28
N LYS A 81 10.03 21.49 26.47
CA LYS A 81 10.50 20.75 27.66
C LYS A 81 11.98 20.37 27.55
N GLU A 82 12.42 20.01 26.36
CA GLU A 82 13.78 19.50 26.14
C GLU A 82 14.83 20.60 26.17
N GLN A 83 14.43 21.90 26.05
CA GLN A 83 15.29 23.11 26.15
C GLN A 83 16.69 22.97 25.48
N SER A 84 16.87 22.00 24.61
CA SER A 84 18.17 21.62 24.04
C SER A 84 18.54 22.45 22.80
N TRP A 85 17.92 23.59 22.60
CA TRP A 85 18.24 24.48 21.51
C TRP A 85 19.60 25.11 21.76
N ARG A 86 20.58 24.60 21.05
CA ARG A 86 21.95 25.12 21.15
C ARG A 86 22.01 26.57 20.68
N GLU A 87 21.19 26.92 19.68
CA GLU A 87 21.03 28.28 19.18
C GLU A 87 19.56 28.46 18.74
N PRO A 88 18.82 29.46 19.27
CA PRO A 88 17.45 29.71 18.86
C PRO A 88 17.41 30.24 17.43
N GLY A 89 16.84 29.46 16.51
CA GLY A 89 16.72 29.81 15.08
C GLY A 89 15.43 29.29 14.48
N LEU A 90 14.89 30.04 13.50
CA LEU A 90 13.66 29.69 12.80
C LEU A 90 13.79 28.35 12.08
N GLY A 91 14.91 28.11 11.41
CA GLY A 91 15.11 26.88 10.63
C GLY A 91 15.30 25.66 11.52
N ILE A 92 16.07 25.76 12.60
CA ILE A 92 16.26 24.67 13.58
C ILE A 92 14.91 24.30 14.21
N PHE A 93 14.11 25.28 14.59
CA PHE A 93 12.79 25.04 15.16
C PHE A 93 11.87 24.28 14.19
N LEU A 94 11.82 24.68 12.93
CA LEU A 94 11.00 24.01 11.91
C LEU A 94 11.49 22.58 11.65
N TYR A 95 12.80 22.40 11.61
CA TYR A 95 13.41 21.07 11.47
C TYR A 95 12.99 20.15 12.62
N ASP A 96 13.09 20.59 13.87
CA ASP A 96 12.70 19.83 15.06
C ASP A 96 11.21 19.48 15.04
N VAL A 97 10.35 20.43 14.67
CA VAL A 97 8.91 20.17 14.52
C VAL A 97 8.65 19.09 13.48
N TRP A 98 9.27 19.17 12.30
CA TRP A 98 9.09 18.18 11.23
C TRP A 98 9.66 16.82 11.62
N GLU A 99 10.80 16.79 12.30
CA GLU A 99 11.41 15.55 12.79
C GLU A 99 10.49 14.83 13.78
N LEU A 100 9.91 15.56 14.74
CA LEU A 100 8.96 15.01 15.71
C LEU A 100 7.66 14.55 15.02
N LEU A 101 7.16 15.29 14.05
CA LEU A 101 5.94 14.93 13.32
C LEU A 101 6.12 13.64 12.50
N THR A 102 7.33 13.34 12.02
CA THR A 102 7.65 12.15 11.21
C THR A 102 8.37 11.04 12.00
N SER A 103 8.55 11.21 13.31
CA SER A 103 9.29 10.26 14.16
C SER A 103 8.72 8.84 14.15
N ASP A 104 7.39 8.70 14.10
CA ASP A 104 6.69 7.43 14.09
C ASP A 104 6.52 6.80 12.70
N ASP A 105 6.87 7.53 11.64
CA ASP A 105 6.55 7.11 10.26
C ASP A 105 7.23 5.79 9.88
N LEU A 106 8.48 5.60 10.24
CA LEU A 106 9.20 4.35 9.98
C LEU A 106 8.52 3.15 10.68
N LYS A 107 8.03 3.35 11.91
CA LYS A 107 7.29 2.33 12.64
C LYS A 107 5.96 1.99 11.95
N GLN A 108 5.27 3.00 11.39
CA GLN A 108 4.03 2.78 10.64
C GLN A 108 4.29 2.01 9.33
N LEU A 109 5.38 2.32 8.61
CA LEU A 109 5.78 1.59 7.40
C LEU A 109 6.13 0.13 7.74
N SER A 110 6.92 -0.12 8.80
CA SER A 110 7.26 -1.48 9.25
C SER A 110 6.02 -2.30 9.65
N GLU A 111 5.02 -1.67 10.25
CA GLU A 111 3.75 -2.35 10.56
C GLU A 111 2.96 -2.70 9.29
N LEU A 112 3.00 -1.85 8.25
CA LEU A 112 2.39 -2.16 6.96
C LEU A 112 3.12 -3.31 6.27
N GLU A 113 4.45 -3.32 6.28
CA GLU A 113 5.29 -4.41 5.76
C GLU A 113 4.92 -5.74 6.42
N ARG A 114 4.89 -5.77 7.75
CA ARG A 114 4.49 -6.96 8.51
C ARG A 114 3.11 -7.49 8.11
N ARG A 115 2.16 -6.59 7.80
CA ARG A 115 0.83 -6.99 7.32
C ARG A 115 0.87 -7.57 5.91
N ILE A 116 1.69 -7.03 5.01
CA ILE A 116 1.87 -7.55 3.66
C ILE A 116 2.48 -8.96 3.73
N THR A 117 3.56 -9.15 4.49
CA THR A 117 4.20 -10.45 4.70
C THR A 117 3.24 -11.50 5.30
N LYS A 118 2.36 -11.07 6.21
CA LYS A 118 1.33 -11.98 6.75
C LYS A 118 0.33 -12.41 5.66
N LEU A 119 -0.05 -11.51 4.76
CA LEU A 119 -0.94 -11.83 3.64
C LEU A 119 -0.25 -12.76 2.64
N GLU A 120 1.02 -12.56 2.35
CA GLU A 120 1.84 -13.43 1.52
C GLU A 120 1.86 -14.86 2.07
N ASN A 121 2.17 -15.04 3.36
CA ASN A 121 2.14 -16.33 4.03
C ASN A 121 0.74 -16.98 4.00
N THR A 122 -0.32 -16.19 4.04
CA THR A 122 -1.70 -16.68 3.93
C THR A 122 -1.96 -17.25 2.53
N VAL A 123 -1.45 -16.64 1.47
CA VAL A 123 -1.54 -17.17 0.09
C VAL A 123 -0.81 -18.50 -0.01
N LEU A 124 0.43 -18.56 0.47
CA LEU A 124 1.27 -19.77 0.43
C LEU A 124 0.66 -20.94 1.22
N SER A 125 -0.07 -20.66 2.30
CA SER A 125 -0.79 -21.68 3.07
C SER A 125 -2.09 -22.14 2.43
N GLY A 126 -2.47 -21.59 1.30
CA GLY A 126 -3.66 -21.98 0.55
C GLY A 126 -5.00 -21.44 1.09
N VAL A 127 -4.97 -20.55 2.07
CA VAL A 127 -6.17 -19.92 2.63
C VAL A 127 -6.51 -18.66 1.81
N SER A 128 -7.71 -18.64 1.20
CA SER A 128 -8.10 -17.55 0.30
C SER A 128 -9.25 -16.65 0.79
N GLY A 129 -9.79 -16.87 1.99
CA GLY A 129 -10.94 -16.16 2.54
C GLY A 129 -10.91 -14.64 2.25
N ALA A 130 -10.86 -13.76 3.19
CA ALA A 130 -10.88 -12.30 2.97
C ALA A 130 -9.56 -11.70 2.38
N PHE A 131 -8.70 -12.50 1.72
CA PHE A 131 -7.38 -12.06 1.22
C PHE A 131 -7.47 -10.80 0.37
N HIS A 132 -8.33 -10.80 -0.66
CA HIS A 132 -8.48 -9.67 -1.58
C HIS A 132 -8.82 -8.36 -0.85
N GLN A 133 -9.80 -8.42 0.06
CA GLN A 133 -10.23 -7.24 0.82
C GLN A 133 -9.12 -6.71 1.72
N ASN A 134 -8.40 -7.61 2.40
CA ASN A 134 -7.31 -7.27 3.31
C ASN A 134 -6.13 -6.66 2.55
N LEU A 135 -5.74 -7.23 1.40
CA LEU A 135 -4.67 -6.68 0.57
C LEU A 135 -5.03 -5.29 0.03
N MET A 136 -6.28 -5.09 -0.44
CA MET A 136 -6.75 -3.79 -0.90
C MET A 136 -6.78 -2.75 0.22
N ALA A 137 -7.08 -3.15 1.45
CA ALA A 137 -7.05 -2.25 2.60
C ALA A 137 -5.63 -1.80 2.95
N VAL A 138 -4.66 -2.73 2.93
CA VAL A 138 -3.24 -2.42 3.15
C VAL A 138 -2.71 -1.53 2.01
N ARG A 139 -2.95 -1.90 0.75
CA ARG A 139 -2.54 -1.14 -0.43
C ARG A 139 -3.04 0.30 -0.38
N ARG A 140 -4.30 0.53 0.02
CA ARG A 140 -4.83 1.90 0.18
C ARG A 140 -4.04 2.70 1.20
N LYS A 141 -3.67 2.09 2.34
CA LYS A 141 -2.85 2.76 3.35
C LYS A 141 -1.45 3.08 2.83
N VAL A 142 -0.79 2.13 2.18
CA VAL A 142 0.53 2.36 1.55
C VAL A 142 0.47 3.53 0.56
N MET A 143 -0.56 3.59 -0.30
CA MET A 143 -0.74 4.68 -1.27
C MET A 143 -0.93 6.05 -0.62
N VAL A 144 -1.50 6.11 0.60
CA VAL A 144 -1.58 7.36 1.37
C VAL A 144 -0.17 7.83 1.77
N TYR A 145 0.69 6.94 2.25
CA TYR A 145 2.09 7.28 2.61
C TYR A 145 2.93 7.66 1.39
N VAL A 146 2.83 6.93 0.27
CA VAL A 146 3.52 7.30 -0.98
C VAL A 146 3.18 8.73 -1.39
N ARG A 147 1.90 9.09 -1.36
CA ARG A 147 1.45 10.44 -1.71
C ARG A 147 1.89 11.48 -0.69
N TYR A 148 1.84 11.14 0.59
CA TYR A 148 2.25 12.00 1.68
C TYR A 148 3.72 12.41 1.55
N TYR A 149 4.64 11.45 1.35
CA TYR A 149 6.06 11.76 1.22
C TYR A 149 6.39 12.55 -0.05
N ALA A 150 5.73 12.27 -1.16
CA ALA A 150 5.89 13.05 -2.38
C ALA A 150 5.50 14.53 -2.15
N GLN A 151 4.32 14.76 -1.53
CA GLN A 151 3.85 16.11 -1.21
C GLN A 151 4.74 16.83 -0.18
N MET A 152 5.27 16.07 0.79
CA MET A 152 6.18 16.61 1.78
C MET A 152 7.51 17.02 1.17
N ALA A 153 8.04 16.24 0.23
CA ALA A 153 9.24 16.60 -0.52
C ALA A 153 9.04 17.88 -1.35
N ASP A 154 7.89 18.03 -2.00
CA ASP A 154 7.51 19.23 -2.74
C ASP A 154 7.36 20.45 -1.81
N MET A 155 6.77 20.24 -0.64
CA MET A 155 6.66 21.29 0.39
C MET A 155 8.07 21.76 0.83
N ILE A 156 8.96 20.83 1.19
CA ILE A 156 10.32 21.17 1.63
C ILE A 156 11.10 21.87 0.52
N TYR A 157 10.88 21.50 -0.74
CA TYR A 157 11.51 22.19 -1.87
C TYR A 157 11.19 23.69 -1.88
N LYS A 158 9.94 24.10 -1.53
CA LYS A 158 9.57 25.51 -1.41
C LYS A 158 10.30 26.24 -0.28
N PHE A 159 10.64 25.54 0.80
CA PHE A 159 11.50 26.11 1.86
C PHE A 159 12.94 26.29 1.39
N LEU A 160 13.46 25.33 0.62
CA LEU A 160 14.81 25.40 0.05
C LEU A 160 14.97 26.49 -1.00
N GLU A 161 13.90 26.85 -1.73
CA GLU A 161 13.91 28.01 -2.63
C GLU A 161 14.20 29.31 -1.89
N ASN A 162 13.91 29.40 -0.58
CA ASN A 162 14.14 30.53 0.31
C ASN A 162 13.78 31.88 -0.32
N GLY A 163 12.69 31.91 -1.06
CA GLY A 163 12.34 33.07 -1.89
C GLY A 163 11.99 34.33 -1.09
N ASN A 164 11.77 34.23 0.23
CA ASN A 164 11.55 35.36 1.14
C ASN A 164 12.83 35.77 1.89
N GLY A 165 13.91 34.97 1.78
CA GLY A 165 15.18 35.25 2.44
C GLY A 165 15.15 35.10 3.97
N TYR A 166 14.23 34.28 4.50
CA TYR A 166 14.06 34.08 5.96
C TYR A 166 15.08 33.13 6.56
N PHE A 167 15.67 32.25 5.75
CA PHE A 167 16.50 31.15 6.19
C PHE A 167 17.96 31.40 5.92
N SER A 168 18.82 31.07 6.88
CA SER A 168 20.27 31.09 6.73
C SER A 168 20.76 29.90 5.87
N GLN A 169 22.04 29.95 5.47
CA GLN A 169 22.66 28.82 4.75
C GLN A 169 22.69 27.52 5.61
N GLU A 170 22.80 27.67 6.93
CA GLU A 170 22.75 26.54 7.87
C GLU A 170 21.37 25.93 7.95
N ASP A 171 20.32 26.76 7.99
CA ASP A 171 18.93 26.29 7.96
C ASP A 171 18.63 25.54 6.66
N LEU A 172 19.10 26.03 5.51
CA LEU A 172 18.92 25.36 4.23
C LEU A 172 19.60 23.99 4.18
N ARG A 173 20.76 23.84 4.83
CA ARG A 173 21.42 22.52 4.98
C ARG A 173 20.57 21.55 5.81
N LEU A 174 19.98 22.01 6.90
CA LEU A 174 19.08 21.19 7.72
C LEU A 174 17.84 20.76 6.90
N PHE A 175 17.26 21.66 6.14
CA PHE A 175 16.12 21.32 5.28
C PHE A 175 16.50 20.33 4.18
N GLN A 176 17.71 20.40 3.64
CA GLN A 176 18.21 19.44 2.67
C GLN A 176 18.36 18.02 3.31
N LEU A 177 18.94 17.94 4.51
CA LEU A 177 19.02 16.67 5.26
C LEU A 177 17.65 16.08 5.55
N PHE A 178 16.70 16.92 5.92
CA PHE A 178 15.33 16.47 6.15
C PHE A 178 14.67 16.00 4.85
N ARG A 179 14.87 16.69 3.73
CA ARG A 179 14.39 16.26 2.41
C ARG A 179 14.94 14.89 2.01
N GLU A 180 16.23 14.63 2.25
CA GLU A 180 16.84 13.34 1.99
C GLU A 180 16.21 12.23 2.86
N ARG A 181 15.92 12.53 4.13
CA ARG A 181 15.18 11.61 5.01
C ARG A 181 13.78 11.30 4.48
N ILE A 182 13.04 12.31 4.07
CA ILE A 182 11.71 12.13 3.46
C ILE A 182 11.80 11.35 2.15
N GLY A 183 12.84 11.56 1.36
CA GLY A 183 13.13 10.76 0.16
C GLY A 183 13.25 9.27 0.47
N ARG A 184 14.08 8.90 1.47
CA ARG A 184 14.23 7.50 1.90
C ARG A 184 12.91 6.88 2.39
N LEU A 185 12.11 7.61 3.18
CA LEU A 185 10.79 7.15 3.61
C LEU A 185 9.83 6.98 2.42
N GLY A 186 9.94 7.86 1.43
CA GLY A 186 9.18 7.78 0.18
C GLY A 186 9.54 6.54 -0.65
N GLU A 187 10.84 6.23 -0.77
CA GLU A 187 11.35 5.01 -1.41
C GLU A 187 10.85 3.75 -0.69
N GLU A 188 10.90 3.75 0.64
CA GLU A 188 10.37 2.64 1.44
C GLU A 188 8.87 2.42 1.20
N ALA A 189 8.07 3.48 1.19
CA ALA A 189 6.65 3.39 0.86
C ALA A 189 6.40 2.89 -0.58
N GLN A 190 7.26 3.25 -1.55
CA GLN A 190 7.22 2.72 -2.91
C GLN A 190 7.52 1.22 -2.95
N ASN A 191 8.55 0.76 -2.22
CA ASN A 191 8.90 -0.65 -2.09
C ASN A 191 7.72 -1.45 -1.53
N LEU A 192 7.04 -0.93 -0.50
CA LEU A 192 5.84 -1.56 0.05
C LEU A 192 4.68 -1.63 -0.97
N ARG A 193 4.54 -0.61 -1.82
CA ARG A 193 3.56 -0.63 -2.92
C ARG A 193 3.87 -1.75 -3.92
N GLU A 194 5.13 -1.91 -4.28
CA GLU A 194 5.59 -2.97 -5.19
C GLU A 194 5.42 -4.35 -4.54
N HIS A 195 5.74 -4.49 -3.27
CA HIS A 195 5.50 -5.72 -2.52
C HIS A 195 3.99 -6.10 -2.52
N CYS A 196 3.09 -5.13 -2.37
CA CYS A 196 1.66 -5.40 -2.52
C CYS A 196 1.28 -5.94 -3.92
N LEU A 197 1.95 -5.48 -4.99
CA LEU A 197 1.72 -5.99 -6.34
C LEU A 197 2.25 -7.41 -6.50
N GLN A 198 3.46 -7.69 -6.00
CA GLN A 198 4.05 -9.03 -6.03
C GLN A 198 3.17 -10.06 -5.28
N VAL A 199 2.66 -9.70 -4.11
CA VAL A 199 1.74 -10.57 -3.35
C VAL A 199 0.42 -10.80 -4.10
N TRP A 200 -0.06 -9.81 -4.83
CA TRP A 200 -1.22 -9.97 -5.71
C TRP A 200 -0.94 -10.94 -6.87
N GLU A 201 0.20 -10.81 -7.53
CA GLU A 201 0.64 -11.70 -8.61
C GLU A 201 0.82 -13.14 -8.11
N LEU A 202 1.41 -13.32 -6.93
CA LEU A 202 1.52 -14.62 -6.27
C LEU A 202 0.15 -15.25 -6.03
N PHE A 203 -0.83 -14.47 -5.58
CA PHE A 203 -2.20 -14.94 -5.39
C PHE A 203 -2.85 -15.40 -6.70
N GLN A 204 -2.67 -14.65 -7.79
CA GLN A 204 -3.16 -15.03 -9.11
C GLN A 204 -2.51 -16.34 -9.59
N ALA A 205 -1.20 -16.47 -9.44
CA ALA A 205 -0.47 -17.69 -9.80
C ALA A 205 -0.99 -18.91 -9.03
N GLU A 206 -1.27 -18.76 -7.72
CA GLU A 206 -1.83 -19.87 -6.91
C GLU A 206 -3.27 -20.24 -7.35
N LEU A 207 -4.07 -19.26 -7.76
CA LEU A 207 -5.41 -19.53 -8.33
C LEU A 207 -5.29 -20.30 -9.65
N ASP A 208 -4.36 -19.91 -10.53
CA ASP A 208 -4.12 -20.59 -11.81
C ASP A 208 -3.63 -22.04 -11.60
N LEU A 209 -2.75 -22.26 -10.64
CA LEU A 209 -2.30 -23.61 -10.27
C LEU A 209 -3.46 -24.48 -9.78
N ARG A 210 -4.37 -23.93 -8.98
CA ARG A 210 -5.57 -24.64 -8.53
C ARG A 210 -6.52 -24.96 -9.66
N GLN A 211 -6.77 -24.00 -10.54
CA GLN A 211 -7.60 -24.17 -11.72
C GLN A 211 -7.02 -25.25 -12.63
N ASN A 212 -5.73 -25.21 -12.91
CA ASN A 212 -5.04 -26.22 -13.70
C ASN A 212 -5.14 -27.61 -13.08
N ARG A 213 -5.04 -27.73 -11.76
CA ARG A 213 -5.24 -29.01 -11.04
C ARG A 213 -6.65 -29.54 -11.21
N ILE A 214 -7.69 -28.70 -11.07
CA ILE A 214 -9.08 -29.10 -11.29
C ILE A 214 -9.29 -29.53 -12.74
N MET A 215 -8.82 -28.75 -13.70
CA MET A 215 -8.91 -29.07 -15.14
C MET A 215 -8.20 -30.39 -15.47
N LYS A 216 -7.04 -30.66 -14.84
CA LYS A 216 -6.32 -31.91 -15.00
C LYS A 216 -7.15 -33.11 -14.52
N VAL A 217 -7.76 -33.02 -13.33
CA VAL A 217 -8.63 -34.06 -12.79
C VAL A 217 -9.84 -34.30 -13.71
N LEU A 218 -10.49 -33.22 -14.13
CA LEU A 218 -11.64 -33.29 -15.05
C LEU A 218 -11.26 -33.96 -16.37
N THR A 219 -10.12 -33.59 -16.95
CA THR A 219 -9.61 -34.18 -18.20
C THR A 219 -9.33 -35.66 -18.02
N ILE A 220 -8.71 -36.09 -16.92
CA ILE A 220 -8.46 -37.51 -16.65
C ILE A 220 -9.77 -38.29 -16.58
N VAL A 221 -10.75 -37.80 -15.79
CA VAL A 221 -12.05 -38.46 -15.65
C VAL A 221 -12.76 -38.58 -17.00
N THR A 222 -12.88 -37.48 -17.74
CA THR A 222 -13.56 -37.48 -19.05
C THR A 222 -12.87 -38.39 -20.06
N THR A 223 -11.53 -38.40 -20.10
CA THR A 223 -10.77 -39.24 -21.02
C THR A 223 -10.95 -40.73 -20.74
N VAL A 224 -11.11 -41.12 -19.48
CA VAL A 224 -11.36 -42.52 -19.09
C VAL A 224 -12.81 -42.90 -19.38
N PHE A 225 -13.78 -42.06 -19.03
CA PHE A 225 -15.19 -42.39 -19.15
C PHE A 225 -15.79 -42.23 -20.54
N MET A 226 -15.27 -41.31 -21.37
CA MET A 226 -15.81 -41.06 -22.71
C MET A 226 -15.83 -42.30 -23.62
N PRO A 227 -14.75 -43.11 -23.77
CA PRO A 227 -14.78 -44.30 -24.59
C PRO A 227 -15.69 -45.40 -23.96
N LEU A 228 -15.74 -45.50 -22.61
CA LEU A 228 -16.65 -46.42 -21.96
C LEU A 228 -18.12 -46.07 -22.21
N THR A 229 -18.45 -44.77 -22.12
CA THR A 229 -19.81 -44.28 -22.39
C THR A 229 -20.23 -44.58 -23.83
N LEU A 230 -19.28 -44.40 -24.78
CA LEU A 230 -19.51 -44.76 -26.18
C LEU A 230 -19.82 -46.25 -26.33
N LEU A 231 -19.01 -47.14 -25.71
CA LEU A 231 -19.21 -48.57 -25.79
C LEU A 231 -20.54 -48.99 -25.19
N VAL A 232 -20.86 -48.54 -23.99
CA VAL A 232 -22.11 -48.86 -23.31
C VAL A 232 -23.31 -48.28 -24.04
N GLY A 233 -23.19 -47.06 -24.57
CA GLY A 233 -24.22 -46.41 -25.37
C GLY A 233 -24.49 -47.14 -26.69
N TRP A 234 -23.44 -47.62 -27.36
CA TRP A 234 -23.58 -48.40 -28.60
C TRP A 234 -24.31 -49.72 -28.38
N TYR A 235 -23.89 -50.52 -27.42
CA TYR A 235 -24.55 -51.80 -27.08
C TYR A 235 -25.83 -51.65 -26.26
N GLY A 236 -26.14 -50.48 -25.76
CA GLY A 236 -27.40 -50.12 -25.10
C GLY A 236 -28.52 -49.69 -26.06
N MET A 237 -28.27 -49.62 -27.37
CA MET A 237 -29.26 -49.27 -28.36
C MET A 237 -30.30 -50.41 -28.58
N ASN A 238 -31.56 -50.06 -28.79
CA ASN A 238 -32.63 -51.05 -28.99
C ASN A 238 -32.79 -51.50 -30.47
N PHE A 239 -31.72 -51.84 -31.13
CA PHE A 239 -31.74 -52.40 -32.47
C PHE A 239 -32.02 -53.90 -32.44
N HIS A 240 -32.92 -54.40 -33.28
CA HIS A 240 -33.29 -55.83 -33.31
C HIS A 240 -32.21 -56.72 -33.96
N ASN A 241 -31.35 -56.19 -34.85
CA ASN A 241 -30.34 -56.95 -35.56
C ASN A 241 -28.92 -56.54 -35.07
N MET A 242 -28.55 -56.95 -33.87
CA MET A 242 -27.18 -56.91 -33.38
C MET A 242 -26.63 -58.30 -33.19
N PRO A 243 -25.85 -58.84 -34.14
CA PRO A 243 -25.37 -60.23 -34.08
C PRO A 243 -24.51 -60.52 -32.83
N GLU A 244 -23.82 -59.49 -32.33
CA GLU A 244 -22.96 -59.59 -31.14
C GLU A 244 -23.74 -59.86 -29.84
N LEU A 245 -25.02 -59.47 -29.75
CA LEU A 245 -25.86 -59.69 -28.60
C LEU A 245 -26.38 -61.13 -28.49
N SER A 246 -26.41 -61.88 -29.60
CA SER A 246 -26.79 -63.26 -29.63
C SER A 246 -25.62 -64.22 -29.38
N TRP A 247 -24.41 -63.73 -29.18
CA TRP A 247 -23.23 -64.51 -28.91
C TRP A 247 -23.15 -64.88 -27.45
N GLU A 248 -23.02 -66.17 -27.12
CA GLU A 248 -23.01 -66.73 -25.76
C GLU A 248 -21.95 -66.09 -24.82
N HIS A 249 -20.82 -65.66 -25.39
CA HIS A 249 -19.73 -64.99 -24.66
C HIS A 249 -19.68 -63.49 -24.86
N GLY A 250 -20.68 -62.87 -25.50
CA GLY A 250 -20.74 -61.45 -25.79
C GLY A 250 -20.61 -60.55 -24.58
N TYR A 251 -21.26 -60.92 -23.47
CA TYR A 251 -21.19 -60.15 -22.21
C TYR A 251 -19.76 -60.15 -21.60
N LEU A 252 -19.11 -61.33 -21.61
CA LEU A 252 -17.74 -61.49 -21.10
C LEU A 252 -16.76 -60.68 -21.97
N ALA A 253 -16.90 -60.75 -23.29
CA ALA A 253 -16.09 -59.99 -24.23
C ALA A 253 -16.23 -58.49 -24.02
N MET A 254 -17.44 -58.02 -23.76
CA MET A 254 -17.71 -56.60 -23.50
C MET A 254 -17.03 -56.11 -22.20
N ILE A 255 -17.03 -56.90 -21.12
CA ILE A 255 -16.29 -56.58 -19.89
C ILE A 255 -14.79 -56.52 -20.16
N LEU A 256 -14.21 -57.47 -20.93
CA LEU A 256 -12.79 -57.51 -21.24
C LEU A 256 -12.38 -56.30 -22.10
N VAL A 257 -13.17 -55.93 -23.10
CA VAL A 257 -12.91 -54.74 -23.96
C VAL A 257 -13.00 -53.47 -23.11
N SER A 258 -13.99 -53.34 -22.25
CA SER A 258 -14.12 -52.19 -21.36
C SER A 258 -12.92 -52.09 -20.41
N GLY A 259 -12.51 -53.18 -19.78
CA GLY A 259 -11.33 -53.22 -18.91
C GLY A 259 -10.03 -52.86 -19.68
N LEU A 260 -9.86 -53.40 -20.88
CA LEU A 260 -8.70 -53.08 -21.75
C LEU A 260 -8.68 -51.58 -22.13
N THR A 261 -9.85 -51.03 -22.44
CA THR A 261 -9.98 -49.60 -22.80
C THR A 261 -9.57 -48.72 -21.62
N VAL A 262 -10.02 -49.03 -20.40
CA VAL A 262 -9.60 -48.32 -19.18
C VAL A 262 -8.10 -48.44 -18.96
N PHE A 263 -7.57 -49.67 -19.06
CA PHE A 263 -6.14 -49.89 -18.88
C PHE A 263 -5.31 -49.08 -19.88
N LEU A 264 -5.70 -49.14 -21.15
CA LEU A 264 -5.00 -48.44 -22.25
C LEU A 264 -5.05 -46.90 -22.06
N THR A 265 -6.18 -46.35 -21.70
CA THR A 265 -6.33 -44.90 -21.46
C THR A 265 -5.49 -44.45 -20.26
N ILE A 266 -5.50 -45.19 -19.14
CA ILE A 266 -4.65 -44.89 -17.97
C ILE A 266 -3.16 -45.00 -18.34
N TRP A 267 -2.77 -46.02 -19.10
CA TRP A 267 -1.39 -46.19 -19.55
C TRP A 267 -0.93 -45.04 -20.44
N LEU A 268 -1.78 -44.58 -21.39
CA LEU A 268 -1.49 -43.43 -22.27
C LEU A 268 -1.38 -42.12 -21.47
N LEU A 269 -2.26 -41.91 -20.46
CA LEU A 269 -2.21 -40.72 -19.60
C LEU A 269 -0.91 -40.69 -18.79
N LYS A 270 -0.47 -41.85 -18.24
CA LYS A 270 0.82 -41.97 -17.55
C LYS A 270 2.01 -41.70 -18.49
N LYS A 271 1.99 -42.28 -19.67
CA LYS A 271 3.07 -42.08 -20.66
C LYS A 271 3.21 -40.61 -21.08
N LYS A 272 2.10 -39.89 -21.20
CA LYS A 272 2.09 -38.45 -21.56
C LYS A 272 2.35 -37.51 -20.34
N LYS A 273 2.70 -38.04 -19.19
CA LYS A 273 2.93 -37.25 -17.94
C LYS A 273 1.74 -36.35 -17.56
N LEU A 274 0.55 -36.72 -17.96
CA LEU A 274 -0.69 -36.00 -17.63
C LEU A 274 -1.22 -36.40 -16.24
N TRP A 275 -0.60 -37.39 -15.64
CA TRP A 275 -0.88 -37.84 -14.28
C TRP A 275 0.28 -37.45 -13.35
#